data_bc9a62335e41c2d024d4e33ed8a5d518
#
_entry.id   bc9a62335e41c2d024d4e33ed8a5d518
#
_cell.length_a   1.000
_cell.length_b   1.000
_cell.length_c   1.000
_cell.angle_alpha   90.00
_cell.angle_beta   90.00
_cell.angle_gamma   90.00
#
_symmetry.space_group_name_H-M   'P 1'
#
loop_
_entity.id
_entity.type
_entity.pdbx_description
1 polymer ?
#
loop_
_entity_poly.entity_id
_entity_poly.type
_entity_poly.pdbx_seq_one_letter_code
_entity_poly.pdbx_strand_id
1 'polypeptide(L)'
;RIEERYTDLIDGFEAEGKPAVVVEYSVFRNRQQSLAYGADVVMAVLAPLETRIERAVASGFSEEDVRARIARQITDADRIEAADVVFNNDGTPEELRNEVLAWWNEYKKEL
;
A
#
# COMPACT_ATOMS: atom_id res chain seq x y z
N ARG A 1 11.56 8.34 16.01
CA ARG A 1 10.56 8.59 14.97
C ARG A 1 10.16 7.29 14.27
N ILE A 2 8.98 7.27 13.72
CA ILE A 2 8.45 6.11 13.01
C ILE A 2 9.34 5.73 11.82
N GLU A 3 9.77 6.69 11.03
CA GLU A 3 10.62 6.46 9.85
C GLU A 3 11.97 5.85 10.19
N GLU A 4 12.60 6.33 11.26
CA GLU A 4 13.89 5.79 11.73
C GLU A 4 13.74 4.34 12.16
N ARG A 5 12.65 4.02 12.85
CA ARG A 5 12.37 2.66 13.29
C ARG A 5 12.14 1.71 12.13
N TYR A 6 11.43 2.15 11.09
CA TYR A 6 11.24 1.35 9.87
C TYR A 6 12.57 1.11 9.15
N THR A 7 13.41 2.14 9.07
CA THR A 7 14.72 2.03 8.44
C THR A 7 15.58 1.00 9.17
N ASP A 8 15.60 1.04 10.51
CA ASP A 8 16.35 0.07 11.32
C ASP A 8 15.86 -1.36 11.10
N LEU A 9 14.54 -1.55 11.03
CA LEU A 9 13.94 -2.87 10.77
C LEU A 9 14.29 -3.38 9.37
N ILE A 10 14.26 -2.52 8.36
CA ILE A 10 14.60 -2.88 6.98
C ILE A 10 16.07 -3.30 6.92
N ASP A 11 16.97 -2.53 7.50
CA ASP A 11 18.39 -2.85 7.55
C ASP A 11 18.64 -4.19 8.26
N GLY A 12 17.91 -4.46 9.34
CA GLY A 12 17.98 -5.73 10.06
C GLY A 12 17.57 -6.91 9.19
N PHE A 13 16.50 -6.78 8.42
CA PHE A 13 16.05 -7.84 7.51
C PHE A 13 17.02 -8.06 6.35
N GLU A 14 17.62 -7.02 5.82
CA GLU A 14 18.65 -7.13 4.80
C GLU A 14 19.87 -7.91 5.36
N ALA A 15 20.27 -7.60 6.57
CA ALA A 15 21.38 -8.29 7.24
C ALA A 15 21.08 -9.78 7.47
N GLU A 16 19.81 -10.15 7.65
CA GLU A 16 19.37 -11.54 7.77
C GLU A 16 19.24 -12.26 6.43
N GLY A 17 19.42 -11.56 5.33
CA GLY A 17 19.33 -12.16 3.98
C GLY A 17 17.91 -12.40 3.50
N LYS A 18 16.94 -11.66 4.00
CA LYS A 18 15.54 -11.78 3.55
C LYS A 18 15.41 -11.36 2.08
N PRO A 19 14.65 -12.11 1.25
CA PRO A 19 14.52 -11.80 -0.18
C PRO A 19 13.75 -10.53 -0.47
N ALA A 20 12.85 -10.12 0.42
CA ALA A 20 12.07 -8.91 0.26
C ALA A 20 11.56 -8.42 1.61
N VAL A 21 11.35 -7.12 1.71
CA VAL A 21 10.71 -6.48 2.87
C VAL A 21 9.55 -5.65 2.35
N VAL A 22 8.37 -5.85 2.92
CA VAL A 22 7.17 -5.09 2.58
C VAL A 22 6.84 -4.14 3.72
N VAL A 23 6.70 -2.86 3.41
CA VAL A 23 6.30 -1.85 4.37
C VAL A 23 4.91 -1.35 4.00
N GLU A 24 3.98 -1.48 4.94
CA GLU A 24 2.65 -0.89 4.80
C GLU A 24 2.69 0.52 5.37
N TYR A 25 2.33 1.51 4.55
CA TYR A 25 2.47 2.91 4.93
C TYR A 25 1.20 3.68 4.57
N SER A 26 0.30 3.80 5.54
CA SER A 26 -1.02 4.41 5.34
C SER A 26 -0.99 5.94 5.20
N VAL A 27 0.08 6.58 5.63
CA VAL A 27 0.24 8.05 5.54
C VAL A 27 1.12 8.47 4.36
N PHE A 28 1.26 7.60 3.38
CA PHE A 28 2.00 7.87 2.16
C PHE A 28 1.44 9.09 1.41
N ARG A 29 2.32 9.96 0.94
CA ARG A 29 1.94 11.13 0.15
C ARG A 29 2.60 11.14 -1.23
N ASN A 30 3.90 10.86 -1.30
CA ASN A 30 4.63 10.84 -2.56
C ASN A 30 5.94 10.06 -2.40
N ARG A 31 6.63 9.82 -3.52
CA ARG A 31 7.87 9.04 -3.55
C ARG A 31 9.07 9.77 -2.92
N GLN A 32 8.97 11.05 -2.65
CA GLN A 32 10.04 11.82 -2.02
C GLN A 32 10.08 11.65 -0.51
N GLN A 33 9.06 11.03 0.09
CA GLN A 33 9.15 10.65 1.51
C GLN A 33 10.27 9.63 1.69
N SER A 34 11.00 9.73 2.80
CA SER A 34 12.21 8.94 3.01
C SER A 34 12.03 7.43 2.84
N LEU A 35 10.93 6.87 3.34
CA LEU A 35 10.65 5.44 3.18
C LEU A 35 10.35 5.07 1.72
N ALA A 36 9.55 5.86 1.03
CA ALA A 36 9.20 5.60 -0.36
C ALA A 36 10.38 5.86 -1.30
N TYR A 37 11.21 6.84 -0.98
CA TYR A 37 12.39 7.14 -1.79
C TYR A 37 13.37 5.98 -1.87
N GLY A 38 13.53 5.24 -0.77
CA GLY A 38 14.39 4.08 -0.71
C GLY A 38 13.76 2.77 -1.15
N ALA A 39 12.48 2.78 -1.54
CA ALA A 39 11.78 1.58 -1.96
C ALA A 39 12.13 1.21 -3.41
N ASP A 40 12.32 -0.08 -3.67
CA ASP A 40 12.53 -0.58 -5.03
C ASP A 40 11.23 -0.54 -5.83
N VAL A 41 10.11 -0.84 -5.18
CA VAL A 41 8.78 -0.85 -5.79
C VAL A 41 7.78 -0.20 -4.85
N VAL A 42 6.98 0.71 -5.38
CA VAL A 42 5.85 1.30 -4.68
C VAL A 42 4.57 0.70 -5.24
N MET A 43 3.78 0.08 -4.37
CA MET A 43 2.51 -0.55 -4.73
C MET A 43 1.35 0.27 -4.19
N ALA A 44 0.32 0.45 -5.00
CA ALA A 44 -0.93 1.04 -4.55
C ALA A 44 -2.05 0.00 -4.67
N VAL A 45 -2.88 -0.08 -3.63
CA VAL A 45 -4.07 -0.93 -3.63
C VAL A 45 -5.27 0.00 -3.62
N LEU A 46 -6.07 -0.05 -4.67
CA LEU A 46 -7.22 0.82 -4.85
C LEU A 46 -8.53 0.05 -4.76
N ALA A 47 -9.58 0.74 -4.36
CA ALA A 47 -10.95 0.24 -4.42
C ALA A 47 -11.86 1.42 -4.75
N PRO A 48 -13.03 1.19 -5.40
CA PRO A 48 -13.98 2.26 -5.64
C PRO A 48 -14.35 2.98 -4.36
N LEU A 49 -14.54 4.30 -4.42
CA LEU A 49 -14.82 5.13 -3.24
C LEU A 49 -16.00 4.59 -2.42
N GLU A 50 -17.11 4.30 -3.08
CA GLU A 50 -18.31 3.82 -2.39
C GLU A 50 -18.08 2.44 -1.75
N THR A 51 -17.30 1.58 -2.39
CA THR A 51 -16.92 0.28 -1.82
C THR A 51 -16.11 0.45 -0.55
N ARG A 52 -15.16 1.36 -0.54
CA ARG A 52 -14.35 1.66 0.65
C ARG A 52 -15.21 2.16 1.81
N ILE A 53 -16.16 3.03 1.50
CA ILE A 53 -17.08 3.58 2.49
C ILE A 53 -17.97 2.47 3.05
N GLU A 54 -18.58 1.65 2.20
CA GLU A 54 -19.41 0.53 2.62
C GLU A 54 -18.66 -0.44 3.55
N ARG A 55 -17.43 -0.80 3.19
CA ARG A 55 -16.61 -1.70 3.98
C ARG A 55 -16.29 -1.12 5.37
N ALA A 56 -15.95 0.16 5.42
CA ALA A 56 -15.65 0.84 6.68
C ALA A 56 -16.88 0.97 7.57
N VAL A 57 -18.03 1.30 7.00
CA VAL A 57 -19.29 1.37 7.74
C VAL A 57 -19.68 0.00 8.28
N ALA A 58 -19.53 -1.05 7.47
CA ALA A 58 -19.78 -2.42 7.91
C ALA A 58 -18.85 -2.84 9.06
N SER A 59 -17.66 -2.25 9.16
CA SER A 59 -16.72 -2.48 10.25
C SER A 59 -16.96 -1.63 11.49
N GLY A 60 -18.01 -0.81 11.50
CA GLY A 60 -18.43 -0.02 12.66
C GLY A 60 -18.08 1.47 12.63
N PHE A 61 -17.48 1.97 11.56
CA PHE A 61 -17.19 3.39 11.42
C PHE A 61 -18.41 4.14 10.89
N SER A 62 -18.59 5.42 11.29
CA SER A 62 -19.64 6.25 10.71
C SER A 62 -19.25 6.69 9.31
N GLU A 63 -20.26 6.81 8.44
CA GLU A 63 -20.04 7.26 7.06
C GLU A 63 -19.40 8.65 7.01
N GLU A 64 -19.86 9.56 7.88
CA GLU A 64 -19.33 10.92 7.95
C GLU A 64 -17.83 10.92 8.29
N ASP A 65 -17.43 10.15 9.28
CA ASP A 65 -16.03 10.04 9.68
C ASP A 65 -15.16 9.43 8.59
N VAL A 66 -15.67 8.41 7.91
CA VAL A 66 -14.95 7.76 6.80
C VAL A 66 -14.72 8.74 5.66
N ARG A 67 -15.76 9.48 5.25
CA ARG A 67 -15.63 10.49 4.19
C ARG A 67 -14.66 11.60 4.57
N ALA A 68 -14.68 12.04 5.83
CA ALA A 68 -13.74 13.05 6.33
C ALA A 68 -12.29 12.57 6.28
N ARG A 69 -12.04 11.32 6.64
CA ARG A 69 -10.70 10.73 6.57
C ARG A 69 -10.19 10.60 5.13
N ILE A 70 -11.05 10.14 4.23
CA ILE A 70 -10.71 10.01 2.81
C ILE A 70 -10.37 11.37 2.21
N ALA A 71 -11.10 12.41 2.57
CA ALA A 71 -10.85 13.77 2.08
C ALA A 71 -9.49 14.32 2.49
N ARG A 72 -8.88 13.79 3.55
CA ARG A 72 -7.55 14.22 4.03
C ARG A 72 -6.41 13.44 3.39
N GLN A 73 -6.70 12.34 2.72
CA GLN A 73 -5.69 11.51 2.06
C GLN A 73 -5.41 12.03 0.66
N ILE A 74 -4.32 11.58 0.08
CA ILE A 74 -4.04 11.87 -1.32
C ILE A 74 -5.10 11.20 -2.20
N THR A 75 -5.29 11.73 -3.39
CA THR A 75 -6.27 11.18 -4.35
C THR A 75 -5.77 9.87 -4.95
N ASP A 76 -6.69 9.09 -5.53
CA ASP A 76 -6.32 7.88 -6.26
C ASP A 76 -5.43 8.21 -7.46
N ALA A 77 -5.66 9.35 -8.13
CA ALA A 77 -4.79 9.80 -9.21
C ALA A 77 -3.36 10.01 -8.73
N ASP A 78 -3.17 10.61 -7.56
CA ASP A 78 -1.84 10.81 -6.96
C ASP A 78 -1.18 9.49 -6.60
N ARG A 79 -1.95 8.52 -6.10
CA ARG A 79 -1.44 7.17 -5.80
C ARG A 79 -0.98 6.45 -7.05
N ILE A 80 -1.77 6.51 -8.12
CA ILE A 80 -1.44 5.88 -9.40
C ILE A 80 -0.16 6.48 -9.97
N GLU A 81 -0.03 7.79 -9.92
CA GLU A 81 1.18 8.47 -10.41
C GLU A 81 2.42 8.05 -9.63
N ALA A 82 2.31 7.90 -8.32
CA ALA A 82 3.43 7.55 -7.45
C ALA A 82 3.78 6.05 -7.47
N ALA A 83 2.85 5.20 -7.87
CA ALA A 83 3.02 3.74 -7.79
C ALA A 83 3.68 3.15 -9.04
N ASP A 84 4.49 2.12 -8.81
CA ASP A 84 5.04 1.31 -9.89
C ASP A 84 4.04 0.23 -10.33
N VAL A 85 3.19 -0.22 -9.41
CA VAL A 85 2.16 -1.22 -9.69
C VAL A 85 0.90 -0.86 -8.91
N VAL A 86 -0.26 -1.09 -9.53
CA VAL A 86 -1.57 -0.80 -8.94
C VAL A 86 -2.40 -2.08 -8.93
N PHE A 87 -2.95 -2.40 -7.76
CA PHE A 87 -3.89 -3.51 -7.60
C PHE A 87 -5.27 -2.94 -7.30
N ASN A 88 -6.30 -3.53 -7.89
CA ASN A 88 -7.69 -3.12 -7.67
C ASN A 88 -8.38 -4.09 -6.73
N ASN A 89 -8.77 -3.61 -5.56
CA ASN A 89 -9.45 -4.39 -4.53
C ASN A 89 -10.96 -4.12 -4.57
N ASP A 90 -11.57 -4.40 -5.71
CA ASP A 90 -13.02 -4.22 -5.92
C ASP A 90 -13.81 -5.54 -5.94
N GLY A 91 -13.12 -6.65 -5.79
CA GLY A 91 -13.71 -7.99 -5.72
C GLY A 91 -13.51 -8.65 -4.37
N THR A 92 -13.28 -9.96 -4.38
CA THR A 92 -13.06 -10.75 -3.17
C THR A 92 -11.60 -10.64 -2.70
N PRO A 93 -11.33 -10.93 -1.40
CA PRO A 93 -9.96 -11.02 -0.91
C PRO A 93 -9.12 -12.05 -1.67
N GLU A 94 -9.73 -13.14 -2.10
CA GLU A 94 -9.06 -14.17 -2.89
C GLU A 94 -8.62 -13.65 -4.25
N GLU A 95 -9.46 -12.87 -4.92
CA GLU A 95 -9.13 -12.26 -6.20
C GLU A 95 -7.94 -11.31 -6.07
N LEU A 96 -7.92 -10.47 -5.04
CA LEU A 96 -6.81 -9.58 -4.77
C LEU A 96 -5.53 -10.37 -4.49
N ARG A 97 -5.63 -11.41 -3.65
CA ARG A 97 -4.49 -12.27 -3.33
C ARG A 97 -3.89 -12.90 -4.57
N ASN A 98 -4.73 -13.43 -5.45
CA ASN A 98 -4.29 -14.06 -6.70
C ASN A 98 -3.58 -13.06 -7.62
N GLU A 99 -4.09 -11.85 -7.71
CA GLU A 99 -3.50 -10.77 -8.49
C GLU A 99 -2.11 -10.40 -7.96
N VAL A 100 -1.98 -10.24 -6.65
CA VAL A 100 -0.70 -9.91 -6.00
C VAL A 100 0.30 -11.05 -6.16
N LEU A 101 -0.13 -12.29 -5.98
CA LEU A 101 0.74 -13.46 -6.14
C LEU A 101 1.23 -13.62 -7.57
N ALA A 102 0.37 -13.38 -8.56
CA ALA A 102 0.76 -13.43 -9.96
C ALA A 102 1.84 -12.39 -10.27
N TRP A 103 1.65 -11.16 -9.77
CA TRP A 103 2.66 -10.12 -9.89
C TRP A 103 3.98 -10.51 -9.22
N TRP A 104 3.92 -11.00 -7.99
CA TRP A 104 5.11 -11.39 -7.24
C TRP A 104 5.89 -12.51 -7.93
N ASN A 105 5.19 -13.51 -8.46
CA ASN A 105 5.82 -14.63 -9.14
C ASN A 105 6.58 -14.20 -10.39
N GLU A 106 6.12 -13.17 -11.09
CA GLU A 106 6.85 -12.59 -12.22
C GLU A 106 8.00 -11.71 -11.75
N TYR A 107 7.76 -10.85 -10.77
CA TYR A 107 8.77 -9.91 -10.28
C TYR A 107 9.98 -10.63 -9.66
N LYS A 108 9.75 -11.66 -8.87
CA LYS A 108 10.85 -12.37 -8.20
C LYS A 108 11.81 -13.05 -9.16
N LYS A 109 11.42 -13.28 -10.40
CA LYS A 109 12.32 -13.84 -11.44
C LYS A 109 13.40 -12.86 -11.84
N GLU A 110 13.20 -11.58 -11.58
CA GLU A 110 14.14 -10.50 -11.89
C GLU A 110 15.15 -10.23 -10.75
N LEU A 111 14.94 -10.83 -9.60
CA LEU A 111 15.77 -10.60 -8.41
C LEU A 111 17.08 -11.43 -8.41
#